data_8f58d6a62bd7dee1651407e332062a17
#
_entry.id   8f58d6a62bd7dee1651407e332062a17
#
_cell.length_a   1.000
_cell.length_b   1.000
_cell.length_c   1.000
_cell.angle_alpha   90.00
_cell.angle_beta   90.00
_cell.angle_gamma   90.00
#
_symmetry.space_group_name_H-M   'P 1'
#
loop_
_entity.id
_entity.type
_entity.pdbx_description
1 polymer ?
#
loop_
_entity_poly.entity_id
_entity_poly.type
_entity_poly.pdbx_seq_one_letter_code
_entity_poly.pdbx_strand_id
1 'polypeptide(L)' 'MKITVSGEKKEVADGITISTLIEQEQVETPQYVTVSVNEEFIDQDDFDSHELKDGDEVEFLYFMGGGR' A
#
# COMPACT_ATOMS: atom_id res chain seq x y z
N MET A 1 -1.93 7.99 -12.99
CA MET A 1 -2.07 8.89 -11.83
C MET A 1 -0.84 8.80 -10.93
N LYS A 2 -0.65 9.78 -10.09
CA LYS A 2 0.50 9.80 -9.20
C LYS A 2 0.07 9.65 -7.77
N ILE A 3 0.79 8.80 -7.06
CA ILE A 3 0.60 8.62 -5.62
C ILE A 3 1.95 8.69 -4.94
N THR A 4 1.93 8.81 -3.62
CA THR A 4 3.14 8.77 -2.83
C THR A 4 3.18 7.43 -2.09
N VAL A 5 4.27 6.69 -2.25
CA VAL A 5 4.43 5.40 -1.59
C VAL A 5 5.67 5.47 -0.74
N SER A 6 5.49 5.36 0.57
CA SER A 6 6.59 5.43 1.54
C SER A 6 7.47 6.65 1.32
N GLY A 7 6.85 7.77 1.04
CA GLY A 7 7.55 9.03 0.85
C GLY A 7 8.06 9.30 -0.55
N GLU A 8 7.88 8.36 -1.47
CA GLU A 8 8.32 8.52 -2.85
C GLU A 8 7.13 8.65 -3.79
N LYS A 9 7.19 9.61 -4.66
CA LYS A 9 6.13 9.77 -5.67
C LYS A 9 6.30 8.74 -6.76
N LYS A 10 5.22 8.06 -7.10
CA LYS A 10 5.23 7.02 -8.12
C LYS A 10 4.04 7.18 -9.03
N GLU A 11 4.23 6.84 -10.28
CA GLU A 11 3.14 6.86 -11.24
C GLU A 11 2.57 5.45 -11.37
N VAL A 12 1.25 5.35 -11.25
CA VAL A 12 0.56 4.07 -11.28
C VAL A 12 -0.67 4.17 -12.16
N ALA A 13 -1.25 3.04 -12.49
CA ALA A 13 -2.46 3.01 -13.29
C ALA A 13 -3.64 3.58 -12.50
N ASP A 14 -4.56 4.23 -13.21
CA ASP A 14 -5.78 4.73 -12.58
C ASP A 14 -6.59 3.55 -12.04
N GLY A 15 -7.08 3.73 -10.81
CA GLY A 15 -7.92 2.70 -10.21
C GLY A 15 -7.16 1.51 -9.67
N ILE A 16 -5.84 1.61 -9.56
CA ILE A 16 -5.03 0.53 -9.01
C ILE A 16 -5.50 0.22 -7.59
N THR A 17 -5.57 -1.07 -7.26
CA THR A 17 -5.92 -1.48 -5.91
C THR A 17 -4.67 -1.62 -5.05
N ILE A 18 -4.88 -1.69 -3.74
CA ILE A 18 -3.76 -1.90 -2.82
C ILE A 18 -3.08 -3.23 -3.11
N SER A 19 -3.85 -4.29 -3.39
CA SER A 19 -3.27 -5.58 -3.75
C SER A 19 -2.32 -5.47 -4.93
N THR A 20 -2.74 -4.78 -5.96
CA THR A 20 -1.90 -4.64 -7.15
C THR A 20 -0.65 -3.82 -6.82
N LEU A 21 -0.81 -2.78 -6.02
CA LEU A 21 0.34 -1.97 -5.63
C LEU A 21 1.34 -2.79 -4.83
N ILE A 22 0.87 -3.65 -3.94
CA ILE A 22 1.74 -4.51 -3.15
C ILE A 22 2.55 -5.41 -4.09
N GLU A 23 1.92 -5.94 -5.10
CA GLU A 23 2.63 -6.78 -6.07
C GLU A 23 3.68 -5.99 -6.84
N GLN A 24 3.35 -4.79 -7.25
CA GLN A 24 4.28 -3.95 -8.00
C GLN A 24 5.48 -3.55 -7.17
N GLU A 25 5.27 -3.29 -5.88
CA GLU A 25 6.34 -2.89 -4.99
C GLU A 25 7.15 -4.06 -4.47
N GLN A 26 6.76 -5.29 -4.84
CA GLN A 26 7.48 -6.50 -4.47
C GLN A 26 7.63 -6.63 -2.96
N VAL A 27 6.52 -6.43 -2.26
CA VAL A 27 6.52 -6.58 -0.82
C VAL A 27 6.75 -8.05 -0.47
N GLU A 28 7.77 -8.30 0.34
CA GLU A 28 8.20 -9.68 0.60
C GLU A 28 7.25 -10.45 1.49
N THR A 29 6.60 -9.76 2.41
CA THR A 29 5.70 -10.44 3.35
C THR A 29 4.35 -9.74 3.36
N PRO A 30 3.58 -9.87 2.27
CA PRO A 30 2.34 -9.12 2.16
C PRO A 30 1.33 -9.44 3.27
N GLN A 31 1.37 -10.65 3.81
CA GLN A 31 0.44 -11.00 4.88
C GLN A 31 0.78 -10.33 6.20
N TYR A 32 1.96 -9.75 6.33
CA TYR A 32 2.38 -9.09 7.56
C TYR A 32 2.51 -7.58 7.41
N VAL A 33 2.19 -7.06 6.24
CA VAL A 33 2.32 -5.63 6.03
C VAL A 33 1.01 -4.94 6.43
N THR A 34 1.15 -3.83 7.11
CA THR A 34 0.03 -2.94 7.38
C THR A 34 0.11 -1.80 6.39
N VAL A 35 -1.01 -1.48 5.78
CA VAL A 35 -1.06 -0.43 4.76
C VAL A 35 -1.91 0.70 5.29
N SER A 36 -1.41 1.92 5.17
CA SER A 36 -2.22 3.10 5.45
C SER A 36 -2.31 3.94 4.19
N VAL A 37 -3.47 4.53 3.99
CA VAL A 37 -3.73 5.44 2.88
C VAL A 37 -4.24 6.73 3.48
N ASN A 38 -3.49 7.82 3.27
CA ASN A 38 -3.83 9.13 3.83
C ASN A 38 -4.00 9.04 5.34
N GLU A 39 -3.10 8.29 6.00
CA GLU A 39 -3.06 8.11 7.45
C GLU A 39 -4.22 7.28 8.00
N GLU A 40 -4.89 6.54 7.13
CA GLU A 40 -5.99 5.68 7.56
C GLU A 40 -5.59 4.23 7.27
N PHE A 41 -5.65 3.38 8.29
CA PHE A 41 -5.28 1.97 8.11
C PHE A 41 -6.34 1.23 7.32
N ILE A 42 -5.88 0.41 6.38
CA ILE A 42 -6.77 -0.37 5.52
C ILE A 42 -6.61 -1.85 5.89
N ASP A 43 -7.72 -2.54 6.11
CA ASP A 43 -7.69 -3.96 6.42
C ASP A 43 -7.28 -4.79 5.21
N GLN A 44 -6.61 -5.90 5.48
CA GLN A 44 -6.21 -6.81 4.40
C GLN A 44 -7.40 -7.27 3.57
N ASP A 45 -8.55 -7.44 4.21
CA ASP A 45 -9.75 -7.87 3.48
C ASP A 45 -10.18 -6.87 2.43
N ASP A 46 -9.75 -5.62 2.58
CA ASP A 46 -10.12 -4.56 1.64
C ASP A 46 -9.06 -4.28 0.59
N PHE A 47 -7.93 -4.97 0.66
CA PHE A 47 -6.82 -4.69 -0.28
C PHE A 47 -7.24 -4.89 -1.74
N ASP A 48 -8.07 -5.89 -2.01
CA ASP A 48 -8.48 -6.19 -3.38
C ASP A 48 -9.55 -5.23 -3.90
N SER A 49 -10.26 -4.58 -3.01
CA SER A 49 -11.37 -3.73 -3.40
C SER A 49 -11.09 -2.24 -3.23
N HIS A 50 -10.08 -1.89 -2.44
CA HIS A 50 -9.78 -0.48 -2.19
C HIS A 50 -8.97 0.09 -3.35
N GLU A 51 -9.58 0.94 -4.14
CA GLU A 51 -8.91 1.59 -5.27
C GLU A 51 -8.28 2.89 -4.81
N LEU A 52 -7.05 3.09 -5.24
CA LEU A 52 -6.32 4.30 -4.92
C LEU A 52 -6.71 5.42 -5.86
N LYS A 53 -6.48 6.65 -5.44
CA LYS A 53 -6.82 7.83 -6.19
C LYS A 53 -5.59 8.69 -6.38
N ASP A 54 -5.63 9.54 -7.39
CA ASP A 54 -4.53 10.47 -7.64
C ASP A 54 -4.26 11.30 -6.38
N GLY A 55 -3.00 11.38 -6.01
CA GLY A 55 -2.59 12.15 -4.86
C GLY A 55 -2.62 11.41 -3.54
N ASP A 56 -3.05 10.15 -3.52
CA ASP A 56 -3.08 9.39 -2.29
C ASP A 56 -1.67 9.18 -1.74
N GLU A 57 -1.58 9.17 -0.41
CA GLU A 57 -0.34 8.84 0.28
C GLU A 57 -0.47 7.47 0.89
N VAL A 58 0.38 6.55 0.45
CA VAL A 58 0.33 5.16 0.89
C VAL A 58 1.59 4.85 1.66
N GLU A 59 1.44 4.21 2.80
CA GLU A 59 2.58 3.75 3.59
C GLU A 59 2.46 2.28 3.89
N PHE A 60 3.56 1.58 3.73
CA PHE A 60 3.66 0.17 4.11
C PHE A 60 4.41 0.08 5.42
N LEU A 61 3.73 -0.47 6.42
CA LEU A 61 4.32 -0.63 7.74
C LEU A 61 4.54 -2.12 7.99
N TYR A 62 5.78 -2.49 8.17
CA TYR A 62 6.14 -3.88 8.39
C TYR A 62 6.34 -4.10 9.87
N PHE A 63 5.61 -5.05 10.41
CA PHE A 63 5.83 -5.48 11.78
C PHE A 63 6.69 -6.71 11.74
N MET A 64 7.94 -6.51 12.07
CA MET A 64 8.92 -7.57 11.95
C MET A 64 8.87 -8.53 13.13
N GLY A 65 7.85 -8.48 13.87
CA GLY A 65 7.59 -9.46 14.89
C GLY A 65 8.83 -9.83 15.66
N GLY A 66 9.11 -9.13 16.63
CA GLY A 66 10.11 -9.46 17.52
C GLY A 66 11.42 -9.88 16.89
N GLY A 67 11.42 -9.67 15.92
CA GLY A 67 12.49 -10.06 15.27
C GLY A 67 13.77 -9.91 15.92
N ARG A 68 13.23 -9.85 16.17
CA ARG A 68 13.97 -9.91 16.27
C ARG A 68 14.38 -9.83 16.57
#